data_7825484897fabe175f341cfbff57b5a9
#
_entry.id   7825484897fabe175f341cfbff57b5a9
#
_cell.length_a   1.000
_cell.length_b   1.000
_cell.length_c   1.000
_cell.angle_alpha   90.00
_cell.angle_beta   90.00
_cell.angle_gamma   90.00
#
_symmetry.space_group_name_H-M   'P 1'
#
loop_
_entity.id
_entity.type
_entity.pdbx_description
1 polymer ?
#
loop_
_entity_poly.entity_id
_entity_poly.type
_entity_poly.pdbx_seq_one_letter_code
_entity_poly.pdbx_strand_id
1 'polypeptide(L)'
;MLSTRDARIAREVKRRLSEIAPIKRLMVYGSRARGKPAKYSDLDLYIELGTQINSALRKQIREIAWVVSLDSGVVVTTLVASERLKGQPILKAIKTEGIVV
;
A
#
# COMPACT_ATOMS: atom_id res chain seq x y z
N MET A 1 -14.66 -4.23 -5.66
CA MET A 1 -14.66 -2.75 -5.66
C MET A 1 -14.15 -2.24 -4.33
N LEU A 2 -13.28 -1.26 -4.35
CA LEU A 2 -12.71 -0.68 -3.14
C LEU A 2 -13.74 0.22 -2.46
N SER A 3 -13.90 0.07 -1.13
CA SER A 3 -14.82 0.93 -0.39
C SER A 3 -14.32 2.37 -0.32
N THR A 4 -15.23 3.32 -0.11
CA THR A 4 -14.88 4.74 0.07
C THR A 4 -13.94 4.92 1.26
N ARG A 5 -14.18 4.19 2.36
CA ARG A 5 -13.33 4.23 3.55
C ARG A 5 -11.92 3.75 3.24
N ASP A 6 -11.78 2.62 2.57
CA ASP A 6 -10.48 2.04 2.25
C ASP A 6 -9.71 2.95 1.28
N ALA A 7 -10.40 3.52 0.29
CA ALA A 7 -9.80 4.49 -0.63
C ALA A 7 -9.28 5.71 0.12
N ARG A 8 -10.03 6.20 1.09
CA ARG A 8 -9.62 7.35 1.91
C ARG A 8 -8.38 7.05 2.74
N ILE A 9 -8.33 5.86 3.36
CA ILE A 9 -7.17 5.42 4.14
C ILE A 9 -5.93 5.32 3.23
N ALA A 10 -6.08 4.70 2.07
CA ALA A 10 -4.98 4.56 1.11
C ALA A 10 -4.46 5.92 0.64
N ARG A 11 -5.36 6.87 0.37
CA ARG A 11 -4.97 8.23 -0.04
C ARG A 11 -4.23 8.97 1.07
N GLU A 12 -4.62 8.75 2.34
CA GLU A 12 -3.93 9.35 3.47
C GLU A 12 -2.50 8.82 3.58
N VAL A 13 -2.29 7.52 3.39
CA VAL A 13 -0.95 6.95 3.35
C VAL A 13 -0.15 7.58 2.21
N LYS A 14 -0.73 7.66 1.01
CA LYS A 14 -0.08 8.26 -0.15
C LYS A 14 0.34 9.69 0.12
N ARG A 15 -0.54 10.48 0.72
CA ARG A 15 -0.26 11.88 1.07
C ARG A 15 0.95 11.98 1.99
N ARG A 16 0.96 11.20 3.07
CA ARG A 16 2.06 11.21 4.05
C ARG A 16 3.37 10.74 3.43
N LEU A 17 3.33 9.69 2.63
CA LEU A 17 4.53 9.19 1.94
C LEU A 17 5.09 10.23 0.96
N SER A 18 4.23 10.97 0.29
CA SER A 18 4.64 12.00 -0.67
C SER A 18 5.45 13.12 -0.03
N GLU A 19 5.35 13.30 1.29
CA GLU A 19 6.14 14.29 2.02
C GLU A 19 7.59 13.85 2.23
N ILE A 20 7.88 12.54 2.13
CA ILE A 20 9.22 12.00 2.38
C ILE A 20 9.89 11.41 1.16
N ALA A 21 9.14 11.11 0.10
CA ALA A 21 9.69 10.53 -1.12
C ALA A 21 8.73 10.73 -2.29
N PRO A 22 9.25 10.79 -3.54
CA PRO A 22 8.37 10.81 -4.70
C PRO A 22 7.68 9.47 -4.88
N ILE A 23 6.36 9.49 -5.01
CA ILE A 23 5.54 8.29 -5.23
C ILE A 23 5.19 8.20 -6.71
N LYS A 24 5.67 7.17 -7.37
CA LYS A 24 5.35 6.90 -8.76
C LYS A 24 3.93 6.34 -8.90
N ARG A 25 3.56 5.41 -8.02
CA ARG A 25 2.24 4.80 -8.02
C ARG A 25 1.98 4.10 -6.69
N LEU A 26 0.75 4.19 -6.19
CA LEU A 26 0.30 3.43 -5.03
C LEU A 26 -0.98 2.68 -5.42
N MET A 27 -1.03 1.39 -5.12
CA MET A 27 -2.17 0.53 -5.45
C MET A 27 -2.65 -0.22 -4.21
N VAL A 28 -3.95 -0.43 -4.13
CA VAL A 28 -4.55 -1.36 -3.18
C VAL A 28 -4.70 -2.71 -3.88
N TYR A 29 -4.30 -3.79 -3.23
CA TYR A 29 -4.49 -5.14 -3.73
C TYR A 29 -5.08 -6.04 -2.65
N GLY A 30 -5.25 -7.32 -2.93
CA GLY A 30 -5.77 -8.27 -1.96
C GLY A 30 -7.29 -8.19 -1.78
N SER A 31 -7.78 -8.71 -0.65
CA SER A 31 -9.22 -8.89 -0.43
C SER A 31 -10.02 -7.61 -0.46
N ARG A 32 -9.49 -6.50 0.05
CA ARG A 32 -10.21 -5.22 0.05
C ARG A 32 -10.33 -4.64 -1.35
N ALA A 33 -9.33 -4.84 -2.20
CA ALA A 33 -9.41 -4.44 -3.61
C ALA A 33 -10.48 -5.22 -4.35
N ARG A 34 -10.66 -6.51 -4.03
CA ARG A 34 -11.69 -7.36 -4.61
C ARG A 34 -13.10 -7.04 -4.10
N GLY A 35 -13.23 -6.20 -3.06
CA GLY A 35 -14.51 -5.85 -2.48
C GLY A 35 -15.14 -6.94 -1.62
N LYS A 36 -14.35 -7.92 -1.18
CA LYS A 36 -14.80 -9.04 -0.36
C LYS A 36 -13.90 -9.22 0.86
N PRO A 37 -13.71 -8.17 1.69
CA PRO A 37 -12.84 -8.28 2.85
C PRO A 37 -13.46 -9.15 3.93
N ALA A 38 -12.65 -9.97 4.60
CA ALA A 38 -13.02 -10.57 5.86
C ALA A 38 -13.04 -9.48 6.94
N LYS A 39 -13.68 -9.76 8.07
CA LYS A 39 -13.91 -8.77 9.14
C LYS A 39 -12.64 -8.05 9.59
N TYR A 40 -11.52 -8.74 9.63
CA TYR A 40 -10.24 -8.20 10.10
C TYR A 40 -9.15 -8.27 9.03
N SER A 41 -9.54 -8.26 7.75
CA SER A 41 -8.54 -8.29 6.68
C SER A 41 -7.74 -6.98 6.64
N ASP A 42 -6.46 -7.10 6.29
CA ASP A 42 -5.57 -5.97 6.15
C ASP A 42 -5.89 -5.17 4.88
N LEU A 43 -5.54 -3.89 4.90
CA LEU A 43 -5.52 -3.07 3.69
C LEU A 43 -4.10 -3.16 3.12
N ASP A 44 -3.96 -3.90 2.02
CA ASP A 44 -2.66 -4.20 1.43
C ASP A 44 -2.31 -3.16 0.36
N LEU A 45 -1.20 -2.44 0.59
CA LEU A 45 -0.74 -1.38 -0.32
C LEU A 45 0.55 -1.78 -1.02
N TYR A 46 0.57 -1.64 -2.34
CA TYR A 46 1.76 -1.79 -3.16
C TYR A 46 2.23 -0.41 -3.60
N ILE A 47 3.51 -0.11 -3.33
CA ILE A 47 4.07 1.23 -3.50
C ILE A 47 5.23 1.20 -4.48
N GLU A 48 5.12 1.97 -5.56
CA GLU A 48 6.23 2.21 -6.48
C GLU A 48 6.77 3.62 -6.22
N LEU A 49 8.04 3.70 -5.87
CA LEU A 49 8.71 4.97 -5.59
C LEU A 49 9.44 5.49 -6.82
N GLY A 50 9.55 6.81 -6.92
CA GLY A 50 10.36 7.48 -7.93
C GLY A 50 11.82 7.67 -7.54
N THR A 51 12.26 6.99 -6.48
CA THR A 51 13.63 7.05 -5.97
C THR A 51 14.04 5.68 -5.49
N GLN A 52 15.35 5.49 -5.27
CA GLN A 52 15.84 4.25 -4.69
C GLN A 52 15.43 4.15 -3.23
N ILE A 53 15.09 2.93 -2.80
CA ILE A 53 14.75 2.67 -1.42
C ILE A 53 16.01 2.25 -0.64
N ASN A 54 16.13 2.77 0.57
CA ASN A 54 17.14 2.35 1.53
C ASN A 54 16.46 1.92 2.84
N SER A 55 17.24 1.41 3.79
CA SER A 55 16.66 0.92 5.04
C SER A 55 15.99 2.01 5.87
N ALA A 56 16.52 3.25 5.83
CA ALA A 56 15.93 4.37 6.55
C ALA A 56 14.55 4.73 5.97
N LEU A 57 14.45 4.82 4.65
CA LEU A 57 13.19 5.12 3.98
C LEU A 57 12.17 4.00 4.19
N ARG A 58 12.62 2.74 4.11
CA ARG A 58 11.77 1.58 4.37
C ARG A 58 11.17 1.61 5.78
N LYS A 59 11.98 1.99 6.76
CA LYS A 59 11.52 2.16 8.13
C LYS A 59 10.47 3.26 8.26
N GLN A 60 10.71 4.41 7.63
CA GLN A 60 9.76 5.53 7.63
C GLN A 60 8.42 5.14 7.01
N ILE A 61 8.45 4.38 5.92
CA ILE A 61 7.23 3.88 5.27
C ILE A 61 6.43 2.98 6.24
N ARG A 62 7.11 2.06 6.94
CA ARG A 62 6.45 1.20 7.93
C ARG A 62 5.86 2.01 9.08
N GLU A 63 6.56 3.02 9.54
CA GLU A 63 6.06 3.88 10.62
C GLU A 63 4.82 4.66 10.22
N ILE A 64 4.78 5.19 9.00
CA ILE A 64 3.60 5.88 8.47
C ILE A 64 2.42 4.91 8.40
N ALA A 65 2.62 3.71 7.86
CA ALA A 65 1.57 2.71 7.79
C ALA A 65 1.06 2.33 9.18
N TRP A 66 1.95 2.24 10.16
CA TRP A 66 1.59 1.93 11.55
C TRP A 66 0.70 3.02 12.14
N VAL A 67 1.10 4.29 11.99
CA VAL A 67 0.31 5.42 12.51
C VAL A 67 -1.07 5.47 11.87
N VAL A 68 -1.15 5.31 10.55
CA VAL A 68 -2.44 5.29 9.84
C VAL A 68 -3.29 4.11 10.27
N SER A 69 -2.68 2.95 10.54
CA SER A 69 -3.39 1.78 11.07
C SER A 69 -4.04 2.10 12.41
N LEU A 70 -3.30 2.76 13.31
CA LEU A 70 -3.84 3.14 14.63
C LEU A 70 -4.97 4.16 14.48
N ASP A 71 -4.80 5.16 13.64
CA ASP A 71 -5.80 6.23 13.46
C ASP A 71 -7.08 5.73 12.81
N SER A 72 -6.96 4.81 11.85
CA SER A 72 -8.11 4.34 11.06
C SER A 72 -8.80 3.12 11.66
N GLY A 73 -8.14 2.36 12.52
CA GLY A 73 -8.64 1.09 13.03
C GLY A 73 -8.55 -0.06 12.02
N VAL A 74 -7.88 0.16 10.89
CA VAL A 74 -7.66 -0.86 9.86
C VAL A 74 -6.16 -1.09 9.74
N VAL A 75 -5.71 -2.33 9.83
CA VAL A 75 -4.29 -2.66 9.68
C VAL A 75 -3.89 -2.41 8.22
N VAL A 76 -2.90 -1.55 8.04
CA VAL A 76 -2.33 -1.20 6.73
C VAL A 76 -1.00 -1.91 6.58
N THR A 77 -0.85 -2.72 5.54
CA THR A 77 0.42 -3.36 5.19
C THR A 77 1.01 -2.70 3.96
N THR A 78 2.32 -2.69 3.86
CA THR A 78 3.01 -2.08 2.72
C THR A 78 3.97 -3.05 2.07
N LEU A 79 3.97 -3.05 0.74
CA LEU A 79 4.92 -3.78 -0.08
C LEU A 79 5.52 -2.80 -1.06
N VAL A 80 6.81 -2.53 -0.93
CA VAL A 80 7.50 -1.58 -1.80
C VAL A 80 8.09 -2.32 -3.00
N ALA A 81 7.83 -1.79 -4.20
CA ALA A 81 8.37 -2.35 -5.43
C ALA A 81 9.90 -2.41 -5.38
N SER A 82 10.45 -3.55 -5.75
CA SER A 82 11.90 -3.77 -5.81
C SER A 82 12.22 -4.85 -6.85
N GLU A 83 13.50 -4.97 -7.20
CA GLU A 83 13.96 -6.00 -8.13
C GLU A 83 13.64 -7.42 -7.62
N ARG A 84 13.56 -7.61 -6.30
CA ARG A 84 13.22 -8.91 -5.71
C ARG A 84 11.83 -9.39 -6.11
N LEU A 85 10.92 -8.49 -6.45
CA LEU A 85 9.54 -8.84 -6.78
C LEU A 85 9.38 -9.27 -8.23
N LYS A 86 10.35 -9.03 -9.09
CA LYS A 86 10.28 -9.45 -10.49
C LYS A 86 10.09 -10.96 -10.58
N GLY A 87 9.08 -11.38 -11.32
CA GLY A 87 8.75 -12.79 -11.49
C GLY A 87 8.03 -13.44 -10.34
N GLN A 88 7.79 -12.72 -9.25
CA GLN A 88 7.05 -13.25 -8.11
C GLN A 88 5.54 -13.30 -8.43
N PRO A 89 4.84 -14.37 -8.01
CA PRO A 89 3.39 -14.49 -8.25
C PRO A 89 2.58 -13.31 -7.71
N ILE A 90 3.00 -12.74 -6.58
CA ILE A 90 2.29 -11.61 -5.97
C ILE A 90 2.24 -10.39 -6.90
N LEU A 91 3.29 -10.15 -7.69
CA LEU A 91 3.33 -9.03 -8.60
C LEU A 91 2.28 -9.16 -9.72
N LYS A 92 2.07 -10.39 -10.19
CA LYS A 92 1.03 -10.69 -11.17
C LYS A 92 -0.36 -10.41 -10.59
N ALA A 93 -0.60 -10.84 -9.36
CA ALA A 93 -1.88 -10.59 -8.68
C ALA A 93 -2.12 -9.09 -8.50
N ILE A 94 -1.10 -8.34 -8.12
CA ILE A 94 -1.20 -6.89 -7.96
C ILE A 94 -1.56 -6.22 -9.27
N LYS A 95 -0.89 -6.60 -10.37
CA LYS A 95 -1.17 -6.01 -11.69
C LYS A 95 -2.55 -6.36 -12.21
N THR A 96 -3.07 -7.54 -11.87
CA THR A 96 -4.37 -8.00 -12.32
C THR A 96 -5.52 -7.42 -11.50
N GLU A 97 -5.37 -7.37 -10.17
CA GLU A 97 -6.45 -7.02 -9.23
C GLU A 97 -6.26 -5.64 -8.58
N GLY A 98 -5.07 -5.07 -8.66
CA GLY A 98 -4.75 -3.83 -7.97
C GLY A 98 -5.54 -2.64 -8.46
N ILE A 99 -5.87 -1.75 -7.54
CA ILE A 99 -6.60 -0.52 -7.81
C ILE A 99 -5.67 0.65 -7.50
N VAL A 100 -5.40 1.48 -8.51
CA VAL A 100 -4.57 2.68 -8.33
C VAL A 100 -5.33 3.72 -7.52
N VAL A 101 -4.63 4.29 -6.56
CA VAL A 101 -5.20 5.32 -5.68
C VAL A 101 -4.52 6.66 -5.86
#